data_789492eb11f159e7568e970e7b932a5d
#
_entry.id   789492eb11f159e7568e970e7b932a5d
#
_cell.length_a   1.000
_cell.length_b   1.000
_cell.length_c   1.000
_cell.angle_alpha   90.00
_cell.angle_beta   90.00
_cell.angle_gamma   90.00
#
_symmetry.space_group_name_H-M   'P 1'
#
loop_
_entity.id
_entity.type
_entity.pdbx_description
1 polymer ?
#
loop_
_entity_poly.entity_id
_entity_poly.type
_entity_poly.pdbx_seq_one_letter_code
_entity_poly.pdbx_strand_id
1 'polypeptide(L)'
;EGIHNLKEKIYKFKDLYKYQKEINELSRKITIFHAKVINEFKLSDHDTLVGFHGQTIYHNADEKISLQLGDGRLLNQLTKKKIIFNFRKNDILNGGDGAPITPIFHQLIATQKKINLPVCILNVGGISNATIIKEPIGSLKIFSKDLGPGNCLIDNWIRKNSNYKFDDKGLFASRGQCNEIILEQAQELYNN
;
A
#
# COMPACT_ATOMS: atom_id res chain seq x y z
N GLU A 1 -13.94 2.58 8.36
CA GLU A 1 -14.89 3.69 8.09
C GLU A 1 -14.21 5.05 8.27
N GLY A 2 -13.73 5.46 9.45
CA GLY A 2 -13.14 6.78 9.69
C GLY A 2 -11.96 7.14 8.77
N ILE A 3 -11.09 6.19 8.42
CA ILE A 3 -9.97 6.42 7.50
C ILE A 3 -10.48 6.71 6.08
N HIS A 4 -11.48 5.97 5.62
CA HIS A 4 -12.07 6.14 4.31
C HIS A 4 -12.72 7.53 4.20
N ASN A 5 -13.54 7.89 5.18
CA ASN A 5 -14.19 9.19 5.24
C ASN A 5 -13.18 10.36 5.28
N LEU A 6 -12.04 10.17 5.96
CA LEU A 6 -11.00 11.18 5.99
C LEU A 6 -10.27 11.31 4.64
N LYS A 7 -9.99 10.18 3.98
CA LYS A 7 -9.37 10.19 2.64
C LYS A 7 -10.23 10.92 1.61
N GLU A 8 -11.54 10.80 1.68
CA GLU A 8 -12.46 11.50 0.78
C GLU A 8 -12.55 13.02 1.01
N LYS A 9 -11.96 13.52 2.10
CA LYS A 9 -11.92 14.95 2.43
C LYS A 9 -10.58 15.60 2.11
N ILE A 10 -9.53 14.83 1.87
CA ILE A 10 -8.16 15.31 1.69
C ILE A 10 -7.76 15.17 0.23
N TYR A 11 -7.83 16.28 -0.50
CA TYR A 11 -7.45 16.35 -1.92
C TYR A 11 -6.20 17.18 -2.16
N LYS A 12 -5.89 18.11 -1.25
CA LYS A 12 -4.77 19.07 -1.37
C LYS A 12 -4.03 19.20 -0.06
N PHE A 13 -2.78 19.61 -0.13
CA PHE A 13 -1.94 19.79 1.05
C PHE A 13 -2.59 20.63 2.16
N LYS A 14 -3.27 21.74 1.79
CA LYS A 14 -3.97 22.59 2.77
C LYS A 14 -5.07 21.86 3.56
N ASP A 15 -5.64 20.80 3.02
CA ASP A 15 -6.69 20.04 3.70
C ASP A 15 -6.12 19.31 4.93
N LEU A 16 -4.83 18.98 4.93
CA LEU A 16 -4.15 18.37 6.07
C LEU A 16 -4.23 19.27 7.32
N TYR A 17 -4.08 20.55 7.15
CA TYR A 17 -4.22 21.52 8.26
C TYR A 17 -5.68 21.63 8.72
N LYS A 18 -6.61 21.67 7.78
CA LYS A 18 -8.04 21.75 8.08
C LYS A 18 -8.54 20.57 8.91
N TYR A 19 -8.05 19.37 8.63
CA TYR A 19 -8.47 18.14 9.32
C TYR A 19 -7.45 17.62 10.33
N GLN A 20 -6.52 18.46 10.79
CA GLN A 20 -5.42 18.05 11.69
C GLN A 20 -5.90 17.35 12.96
N LYS A 21 -7.02 17.81 13.55
CA LYS A 21 -7.59 17.17 14.74
C LYS A 21 -8.05 15.74 14.46
N GLU A 22 -8.78 15.53 13.37
CA GLU A 22 -9.25 14.21 12.93
C GLU A 22 -8.08 13.29 12.57
N ILE A 23 -7.07 13.82 11.90
CA ILE A 23 -5.81 13.11 11.60
C ILE A 23 -5.14 12.63 12.87
N ASN A 24 -4.99 13.49 13.88
CA ASN A 24 -4.34 13.15 15.14
C ASN A 24 -5.13 12.09 15.92
N GLU A 25 -6.45 12.21 15.98
CA GLU A 25 -7.32 11.25 16.66
C GLU A 25 -7.25 9.86 15.99
N LEU A 26 -7.32 9.81 14.64
CA LEU A 26 -7.21 8.55 13.91
C LEU A 26 -5.81 7.95 14.01
N SER A 27 -4.76 8.77 13.93
CA SER A 27 -3.38 8.32 14.14
C SER A 27 -3.22 7.64 15.50
N ARG A 28 -3.76 8.24 16.56
CA ARG A 28 -3.72 7.67 17.90
C ARG A 28 -4.49 6.34 17.97
N LYS A 29 -5.71 6.28 17.40
CA LYS A 29 -6.53 5.06 17.39
C LYS A 29 -5.82 3.91 16.65
N ILE A 30 -5.26 4.19 15.48
CA ILE A 30 -4.48 3.21 14.69
C ILE A 30 -3.29 2.71 15.51
N THR A 31 -2.55 3.61 16.14
CA THR A 31 -1.37 3.25 16.95
C THR A 31 -1.74 2.35 18.11
N ILE A 32 -2.80 2.69 18.86
CA ILE A 32 -3.27 1.88 20.00
C ILE A 32 -3.73 0.50 19.54
N PHE A 33 -4.44 0.44 18.40
CA PHE A 33 -4.85 -0.84 17.81
C PHE A 33 -3.65 -1.73 17.47
N HIS A 34 -2.63 -1.17 16.78
CA HIS A 34 -1.42 -1.92 16.47
C HIS A 34 -0.64 -2.34 17.71
N ALA A 35 -0.56 -1.46 18.72
CA ALA A 35 0.08 -1.80 19.99
C ALA A 35 -0.60 -2.99 20.68
N LYS A 36 -1.95 -3.02 20.68
CA LYS A 36 -2.70 -4.14 21.23
C LYS A 36 -2.37 -5.44 20.49
N VAL A 37 -2.43 -5.43 19.16
CA VAL A 37 -2.12 -6.61 18.33
C VAL A 37 -0.68 -7.08 18.55
N ILE A 38 0.31 -6.16 18.55
CA ILE A 38 1.72 -6.51 18.75
C ILE A 38 1.95 -7.14 20.13
N ASN A 39 1.28 -6.63 21.17
CA ASN A 39 1.42 -7.16 22.53
C ASN A 39 0.74 -8.53 22.71
N GLU A 40 -0.24 -8.88 21.87
CA GLU A 40 -0.83 -10.23 21.82
C GLU A 40 0.15 -11.28 21.26
N PHE A 41 1.08 -10.88 20.38
CA PHE A 41 2.18 -11.75 19.97
C PHE A 41 3.24 -11.78 21.08
N LYS A 42 3.45 -12.92 21.69
CA LYS A 42 4.50 -13.14 22.71
C LYS A 42 5.90 -13.10 22.08
N LEU A 43 6.27 -11.95 21.52
CA LEU A 43 7.57 -11.74 20.89
C LEU A 43 8.64 -11.47 21.94
N SER A 44 9.86 -11.98 21.71
CA SER A 44 10.99 -11.68 22.59
C SER A 44 11.28 -10.16 22.63
N ASP A 45 11.65 -9.64 23.80
CA ASP A 45 11.85 -8.19 23.97
C ASP A 45 13.15 -7.68 23.33
N HIS A 46 14.16 -8.54 23.21
CA HIS A 46 15.51 -8.10 22.86
C HIS A 46 15.78 -8.03 21.35
N ASP A 47 15.13 -8.89 20.52
CA ASP A 47 15.47 -9.03 19.10
C ASP A 47 14.33 -8.68 18.15
N THR A 48 13.21 -8.18 18.69
CA THR A 48 12.07 -7.88 17.86
C THR A 48 12.16 -6.46 17.27
N LEU A 49 12.19 -6.41 15.94
CA LEU A 49 12.11 -5.19 15.17
C LEU A 49 10.75 -5.12 14.48
N VAL A 50 10.03 -4.03 14.69
CA VAL A 50 8.70 -3.81 14.09
C VAL A 50 8.79 -2.72 13.03
N GLY A 51 8.50 -3.07 11.79
CA GLY A 51 8.27 -2.10 10.73
C GLY A 51 6.84 -1.55 10.81
N PHE A 52 6.68 -0.26 11.04
CA PHE A 52 5.37 0.38 11.16
C PHE A 52 5.17 1.41 10.05
N HIS A 53 4.46 1.01 9.00
CA HIS A 53 4.14 1.90 7.88
C HIS A 53 3.02 2.89 8.20
N GLY A 54 2.06 2.49 9.04
CA GLY A 54 0.83 3.24 9.23
C GLY A 54 -0.09 3.16 8.00
N GLN A 55 -1.05 4.09 7.90
CA GLN A 55 -2.01 4.14 6.81
C GLN A 55 -1.88 5.44 6.02
N THR A 56 -1.46 5.36 4.78
CA THR A 56 -1.33 6.55 3.91
C THR A 56 -2.69 7.19 3.67
N ILE A 57 -2.80 8.49 3.96
CA ILE A 57 -3.97 9.33 3.70
C ILE A 57 -3.72 10.42 2.67
N TYR A 58 -2.46 10.82 2.50
CA TYR A 58 -2.05 11.77 1.49
C TYR A 58 -0.66 11.39 0.95
N HIS A 59 -0.48 11.49 -0.35
CA HIS A 59 0.80 11.33 -1.00
C HIS A 59 0.82 12.15 -2.28
N ASN A 60 1.84 13.00 -2.40
CA ASN A 60 2.12 13.80 -3.59
C ASN A 60 3.63 13.94 -3.74
N ALA A 61 4.18 13.30 -4.77
CA ALA A 61 5.62 13.29 -5.02
C ALA A 61 6.13 14.68 -5.45
N ASP A 62 5.34 15.43 -6.23
CA ASP A 62 5.71 16.77 -6.70
C ASP A 62 5.80 17.76 -5.53
N GLU A 63 4.89 17.67 -4.58
CA GLU A 63 4.91 18.46 -3.34
C GLU A 63 5.91 17.90 -2.30
N LYS A 64 6.54 16.77 -2.58
CA LYS A 64 7.43 16.02 -1.68
C LYS A 64 6.81 15.74 -0.31
N ILE A 65 5.55 15.36 -0.32
CA ILE A 65 4.78 15.09 0.90
C ILE A 65 4.16 13.70 0.85
N SER A 66 4.33 12.97 1.94
CA SER A 66 3.61 11.73 2.18
C SER A 66 3.23 11.65 3.65
N LEU A 67 1.94 11.52 3.93
CA LEU A 67 1.42 11.44 5.29
C LEU A 67 0.74 10.09 5.52
N GLN A 68 1.25 9.39 6.52
CA GLN A 68 0.70 8.16 7.04
C GLN A 68 0.11 8.41 8.43
N LEU A 69 -1.11 7.92 8.67
CA LEU A 69 -1.68 7.85 10.02
C LEU A 69 -0.91 6.82 10.85
N GLY A 70 -0.67 7.18 12.09
CA GLY A 70 0.04 6.37 13.06
C GLY A 70 1.25 7.12 13.64
N ASP A 71 1.56 6.83 14.89
CA ASP A 71 2.67 7.40 15.64
C ASP A 71 3.62 6.28 16.08
N GLY A 72 4.76 6.17 15.40
CA GLY A 72 5.77 5.16 15.71
C GLY A 72 6.45 5.37 17.06
N ARG A 73 6.53 6.61 17.57
CA ARG A 73 7.08 6.89 18.90
C ARG A 73 6.13 6.42 19.99
N LEU A 74 4.84 6.72 19.85
CA LEU A 74 3.80 6.21 20.75
C LEU A 74 3.75 4.68 20.71
N LEU A 75 3.87 4.08 19.51
CA LEU A 75 3.89 2.62 19.35
C LEU A 75 5.07 2.00 20.11
N ASN A 76 6.26 2.58 20.02
CA ASN A 76 7.42 2.15 20.79
C ASN A 76 7.17 2.24 22.31
N GLN A 77 6.58 3.35 22.79
CA GLN A 77 6.26 3.52 24.20
C GLN A 77 5.28 2.47 24.72
N LEU A 78 4.26 2.10 23.90
CA LEU A 78 3.22 1.15 24.28
C LEU A 78 3.67 -0.31 24.21
N THR A 79 4.58 -0.63 23.28
CA THR A 79 5.00 -2.03 23.04
C THR A 79 6.37 -2.35 23.60
N LYS A 80 7.18 -1.34 23.96
CA LYS A 80 8.59 -1.47 24.32
C LYS A 80 9.46 -2.16 23.28
N LYS A 81 9.00 -2.22 22.02
CA LYS A 81 9.72 -2.81 20.89
C LYS A 81 10.46 -1.74 20.10
N LYS A 82 11.51 -2.14 19.38
CA LYS A 82 12.19 -1.25 18.41
C LYS A 82 11.28 -1.05 17.20
N ILE A 83 10.87 0.20 16.94
CA ILE A 83 9.95 0.54 15.84
C ILE A 83 10.71 1.30 14.76
N ILE A 84 10.65 0.80 13.53
CA ILE A 84 11.08 1.55 12.33
C ILE A 84 9.83 2.08 11.65
N PHE A 85 9.81 3.37 11.35
CA PHE A 85 8.66 4.06 10.76
C PHE A 85 9.09 5.20 9.86
N ASN A 86 8.15 5.91 9.23
CA ASN A 86 8.42 7.02 8.30
C ASN A 86 9.21 6.62 7.05
N PHE A 87 9.02 5.42 6.53
CA PHE A 87 9.74 4.91 5.36
C PHE A 87 9.66 5.86 4.16
N ARG A 88 8.44 6.30 3.80
CA ARG A 88 8.20 7.19 2.65
C ARG A 88 8.82 8.57 2.84
N LYS A 89 8.72 9.11 4.06
CA LYS A 89 9.32 10.42 4.40
C LYS A 89 10.84 10.41 4.26
N ASN A 90 11.47 9.33 4.68
CA ASN A 90 12.92 9.19 4.55
C ASN A 90 13.37 9.12 3.09
N ASP A 91 12.64 8.39 2.25
CA ASP A 91 12.90 8.31 0.81
C ASP A 91 12.77 9.68 0.14
N ILE A 92 11.69 10.41 0.42
CA ILE A 92 11.47 11.78 -0.08
C ILE A 92 12.59 12.74 0.35
N LEU A 93 13.03 12.66 1.60
CA LEU A 93 14.12 13.52 2.12
C LEU A 93 15.46 13.24 1.43
N ASN A 94 15.63 12.05 0.88
CA ASN A 94 16.82 11.66 0.12
C ASN A 94 16.65 11.76 -1.41
N GLY A 95 15.61 12.46 -1.86
CA GLY A 95 15.38 12.77 -3.28
C GLY A 95 14.54 11.76 -4.04
N GLY A 96 13.99 10.75 -3.36
CA GLY A 96 13.03 9.82 -3.95
C GLY A 96 11.59 10.36 -3.95
N ASP A 97 10.70 9.62 -4.60
CA ASP A 97 9.28 9.97 -4.73
C ASP A 97 8.43 9.51 -3.53
N GLY A 98 9.01 8.73 -2.60
CA GLY A 98 8.32 8.17 -1.46
C GLY A 98 7.39 6.99 -1.80
N ALA A 99 7.21 6.68 -3.08
CA ALA A 99 6.46 5.54 -3.59
C ALA A 99 6.85 5.27 -5.05
N PRO A 100 6.92 3.98 -5.46
CA PRO A 100 6.82 2.77 -4.64
C PRO A 100 8.12 2.49 -3.85
N ILE A 101 8.03 1.91 -2.65
CA ILE A 101 9.21 1.50 -1.85
C ILE A 101 9.50 0.00 -1.98
N THR A 102 8.52 -0.79 -2.38
CA THR A 102 8.63 -2.26 -2.51
C THR A 102 9.64 -2.75 -3.55
N PRO A 103 9.98 -2.02 -4.63
CA PRO A 103 10.95 -2.49 -5.63
C PRO A 103 12.31 -2.89 -5.06
N ILE A 104 12.80 -2.16 -4.04
CA ILE A 104 14.07 -2.49 -3.36
C ILE A 104 13.96 -3.86 -2.68
N PHE A 105 12.83 -4.14 -2.04
CA PHE A 105 12.58 -5.44 -1.40
C PHE A 105 12.40 -6.56 -2.43
N HIS A 106 11.77 -6.27 -3.56
CA HIS A 106 11.67 -7.23 -4.68
C HIS A 106 13.04 -7.62 -5.20
N GLN A 107 13.95 -6.64 -5.37
CA GLN A 107 15.33 -6.91 -5.80
C GLN A 107 16.08 -7.76 -4.76
N LEU A 108 15.92 -7.45 -3.47
CA LEU A 108 16.53 -8.22 -2.39
C LEU A 108 16.07 -9.69 -2.43
N ILE A 109 14.76 -9.93 -2.56
CA ILE A 109 14.20 -11.29 -2.66
C ILE A 109 14.72 -12.00 -3.90
N ALA A 110 14.71 -11.35 -5.07
CA ALA A 110 15.21 -11.94 -6.31
C ALA A 110 16.66 -12.38 -6.17
N THR A 111 17.50 -11.54 -5.53
CA THR A 111 18.90 -11.86 -5.26
C THR A 111 19.04 -13.02 -4.26
N GLN A 112 18.36 -12.98 -3.13
CA GLN A 112 18.44 -14.01 -2.10
C GLN A 112 17.93 -15.37 -2.58
N LYS A 113 16.88 -15.37 -3.39
CA LYS A 113 16.28 -16.59 -3.97
C LYS A 113 16.97 -17.03 -5.26
N LYS A 114 18.02 -16.32 -5.70
CA LYS A 114 18.75 -16.60 -6.95
C LYS A 114 17.81 -16.73 -8.17
N ILE A 115 16.80 -15.84 -8.25
CA ILE A 115 15.86 -15.83 -9.36
C ILE A 115 16.62 -15.37 -10.63
N ASN A 116 16.41 -16.05 -11.73
CA ASN A 116 17.00 -15.66 -13.01
C ASN A 116 16.53 -14.27 -13.43
N LEU A 117 17.48 -13.44 -13.86
CA LEU A 117 17.21 -12.09 -14.35
C LEU A 117 17.24 -12.06 -15.88
N PRO A 118 16.46 -11.22 -16.55
CA PRO A 118 15.51 -10.28 -15.97
C PRO A 118 14.26 -10.96 -15.41
N VAL A 119 13.65 -10.38 -14.36
CA VAL A 119 12.40 -10.85 -13.77
C VAL A 119 11.41 -9.72 -13.62
N CYS A 120 10.13 -10.01 -13.86
CA CYS A 120 9.01 -9.12 -13.57
C CYS A 120 8.22 -9.67 -12.38
N ILE A 121 8.07 -8.85 -11.36
CA ILE A 121 7.22 -9.15 -10.20
C ILE A 121 5.95 -8.33 -10.34
N LEU A 122 4.84 -9.02 -10.58
CA LEU A 122 3.52 -8.43 -10.70
C LEU A 122 2.80 -8.50 -9.35
N ASN A 123 2.34 -7.34 -8.87
CA ASN A 123 1.43 -7.24 -7.72
C ASN A 123 0.04 -6.84 -8.20
N VAL A 124 -0.96 -7.65 -7.87
CA VAL A 124 -2.37 -7.41 -8.19
C VAL A 124 -3.14 -7.14 -6.91
N GLY A 125 -3.12 -5.87 -6.48
CA GLY A 125 -3.91 -5.36 -5.36
C GLY A 125 -5.17 -4.65 -5.86
N GLY A 126 -5.59 -3.59 -5.20
CA GLY A 126 -6.63 -2.70 -5.73
C GLY A 126 -6.22 -2.07 -7.05
N ILE A 127 -4.98 -1.57 -7.10
CA ILE A 127 -4.24 -1.17 -8.30
C ILE A 127 -3.18 -2.22 -8.56
N SER A 128 -2.97 -2.57 -9.82
CA SER A 128 -1.90 -3.48 -10.25
C SER A 128 -0.64 -2.69 -10.54
N ASN A 129 0.51 -3.21 -10.09
CA ASN A 129 1.81 -2.64 -10.41
C ASN A 129 2.84 -3.74 -10.71
N ALA A 130 3.84 -3.40 -11.48
CA ALA A 130 4.92 -4.29 -11.81
C ALA A 130 6.28 -3.71 -11.42
N THR A 131 7.17 -4.59 -10.97
CA THR A 131 8.58 -4.27 -10.75
C THR A 131 9.42 -5.13 -11.69
N ILE A 132 10.19 -4.49 -12.56
CA ILE A 132 11.12 -5.16 -13.47
C ILE A 132 12.53 -5.03 -12.89
N ILE A 133 13.17 -6.15 -12.65
CA ILE A 133 14.53 -6.24 -12.12
C ILE A 133 15.42 -6.83 -13.23
N LYS A 134 16.36 -6.03 -13.71
CA LYS A 134 17.26 -6.44 -14.79
C LYS A 134 18.64 -6.88 -14.28
N GLU A 135 19.03 -6.38 -13.11
CA GLU A 135 20.35 -6.61 -12.53
C GLU A 135 20.27 -6.89 -11.02
N PRO A 136 21.28 -7.55 -10.45
CA PRO A 136 21.34 -7.86 -9.01
C PRO A 136 21.32 -6.61 -8.12
N ILE A 137 21.19 -6.84 -6.81
CA ILE A 137 21.23 -5.77 -5.79
C ILE A 137 22.54 -4.97 -5.90
N GLY A 138 22.43 -3.66 -5.75
CA GLY A 138 23.55 -2.70 -5.94
C GLY A 138 23.50 -1.97 -7.28
N SER A 139 22.70 -2.44 -8.22
CA SER A 139 22.37 -1.69 -9.44
C SER A 139 21.11 -0.88 -9.24
N LEU A 140 21.09 0.37 -9.75
CA LEU A 140 19.90 1.24 -9.73
C LEU A 140 18.91 0.93 -10.85
N LYS A 141 19.10 -0.17 -11.59
CA LYS A 141 18.25 -0.54 -12.74
C LYS A 141 17.03 -1.35 -12.32
N ILE A 142 16.25 -0.79 -11.41
CA ILE A 142 14.92 -1.25 -11.04
C ILE A 142 13.91 -0.31 -11.67
N PHE A 143 12.96 -0.87 -12.40
CA PHE A 143 11.85 -0.12 -12.94
C PHE A 143 10.55 -0.60 -12.29
N SER A 144 9.75 0.33 -11.78
CA SER A 144 8.44 0.01 -11.23
C SER A 144 7.40 1.00 -11.71
N LYS A 145 6.22 0.49 -12.05
CA LYS A 145 5.12 1.30 -12.58
C LYS A 145 3.78 0.69 -12.20
N ASP A 146 2.80 1.56 -11.92
CA ASP A 146 1.40 1.17 -11.88
C ASP A 146 0.94 0.85 -13.30
N LEU A 147 0.26 -0.29 -13.45
CA LEU A 147 -0.20 -0.79 -14.75
C LEU A 147 -1.67 -0.43 -15.02
N GLY A 148 -2.46 -0.31 -13.96
CA GLY A 148 -3.87 -0.03 -14.06
C GLY A 148 -4.68 -0.67 -12.93
N PRO A 149 -6.01 -0.77 -13.08
CA PRO A 149 -6.86 -1.39 -12.09
C PRO A 149 -6.46 -2.87 -11.86
N GLY A 150 -6.49 -3.26 -10.59
CA GLY A 150 -6.45 -4.66 -10.18
C GLY A 150 -7.84 -5.09 -9.72
N ASN A 151 -7.94 -5.51 -8.46
CA ASN A 151 -9.19 -6.00 -7.89
C ASN A 151 -10.22 -4.88 -7.60
N CYS A 152 -9.84 -3.61 -7.68
CA CYS A 152 -10.72 -2.50 -7.31
C CYS A 152 -12.02 -2.43 -8.15
N LEU A 153 -11.95 -2.81 -9.44
CA LEU A 153 -13.14 -2.82 -10.30
C LEU A 153 -14.09 -3.95 -9.90
N ILE A 154 -13.57 -5.14 -9.64
CA ILE A 154 -14.34 -6.31 -9.20
C ILE A 154 -15.00 -5.99 -7.85
N ASP A 155 -14.22 -5.53 -6.87
CA ASP A 155 -14.73 -5.18 -5.56
C ASP A 155 -15.80 -4.08 -5.60
N ASN A 156 -15.61 -3.09 -6.48
CA ASN A 156 -16.58 -2.01 -6.64
C ASN A 156 -17.88 -2.51 -7.25
N TRP A 157 -17.77 -3.38 -8.26
CA TRP A 157 -18.95 -4.01 -8.88
C TRP A 157 -19.71 -4.86 -7.86
N ILE A 158 -19.03 -5.71 -7.09
CA ILE A 158 -19.63 -6.55 -6.03
C ILE A 158 -20.36 -5.69 -5.00
N ARG A 159 -19.72 -4.62 -4.51
CA ARG A 159 -20.35 -3.71 -3.53
C ARG A 159 -21.60 -2.99 -4.07
N LYS A 160 -21.63 -2.69 -5.36
CA LYS A 160 -22.78 -2.03 -6.00
C LYS A 160 -23.92 -2.98 -6.31
N ASN A 161 -23.63 -4.25 -6.56
CA ASN A 161 -24.63 -5.21 -7.06
C ASN A 161 -24.95 -6.33 -6.05
N SER A 162 -24.38 -6.28 -4.83
CA SER A 162 -24.63 -7.27 -3.78
C SER A 162 -24.39 -6.67 -2.39
N ASN A 163 -24.70 -7.42 -1.35
CA ASN A 163 -24.40 -7.09 0.04
C ASN A 163 -22.98 -7.51 0.48
N TYR A 164 -22.16 -8.01 -0.45
CA TYR A 164 -20.80 -8.43 -0.16
C TYR A 164 -19.79 -7.32 -0.39
N LYS A 165 -18.64 -7.41 0.25
CA LYS A 165 -17.56 -6.44 0.14
C LYS A 165 -16.62 -6.72 -1.03
N PHE A 166 -16.48 -8.00 -1.39
CA PHE A 166 -15.62 -8.51 -2.46
C PHE A 166 -16.13 -9.87 -2.90
N ASP A 167 -15.61 -10.39 -4.03
CA ASP A 167 -15.94 -11.72 -4.54
C ASP A 167 -15.09 -12.79 -3.82
N ASP A 168 -15.65 -13.36 -2.75
CA ASP A 168 -14.92 -14.38 -1.98
C ASP A 168 -14.69 -15.63 -2.84
N LYS A 169 -13.41 -15.96 -3.02
CA LYS A 169 -12.93 -17.11 -3.83
C LYS A 169 -13.46 -17.13 -5.27
N GLY A 170 -13.85 -15.99 -5.81
CA GLY A 170 -14.37 -15.90 -7.16
C GLY A 170 -15.76 -16.55 -7.35
N LEU A 171 -16.57 -16.66 -6.29
CA LEU A 171 -17.86 -17.36 -6.33
C LEU A 171 -18.89 -16.69 -7.25
N PHE A 172 -18.86 -15.36 -7.38
CA PHE A 172 -19.71 -14.65 -8.34
C PHE A 172 -19.19 -14.83 -9.76
N ALA A 173 -17.88 -14.62 -9.96
CA ALA A 173 -17.26 -14.77 -11.27
C ALA A 173 -17.45 -16.18 -11.84
N SER A 174 -17.33 -17.22 -11.02
CA SER A 174 -17.49 -18.63 -11.45
C SER A 174 -18.89 -19.01 -11.91
N ARG A 175 -19.90 -18.21 -11.56
CA ARG A 175 -21.32 -18.42 -11.96
C ARG A 175 -21.71 -17.56 -13.17
N GLY A 176 -20.86 -16.61 -13.54
CA GLY A 176 -21.10 -15.72 -14.66
C GLY A 176 -20.65 -16.32 -15.99
N GLN A 177 -21.08 -15.67 -17.06
CA GLN A 177 -20.59 -15.91 -18.41
C GLN A 177 -19.94 -14.63 -18.93
N CYS A 178 -18.83 -14.76 -19.67
CA CYS A 178 -18.19 -13.61 -20.29
C CYS A 178 -19.11 -13.06 -21.40
N ASN A 179 -19.34 -11.75 -21.37
CA ASN A 179 -19.94 -11.05 -22.49
C ASN A 179 -18.83 -10.54 -23.39
N GLU A 180 -18.62 -11.19 -24.54
CA GLU A 180 -17.52 -10.91 -25.46
C GLU A 180 -17.55 -9.45 -25.96
N ILE A 181 -18.72 -8.90 -26.25
CA ILE A 181 -18.87 -7.52 -26.74
C ILE A 181 -18.36 -6.52 -25.69
N ILE A 182 -18.74 -6.73 -24.43
CA ILE A 182 -18.27 -5.84 -23.33
C ILE A 182 -16.75 -6.01 -23.12
N LEU A 183 -16.25 -7.24 -23.24
CA LEU A 183 -14.82 -7.52 -23.12
C LEU A 183 -14.02 -6.83 -24.21
N GLU A 184 -14.44 -6.93 -25.46
CA GLU A 184 -13.81 -6.26 -26.60
C GLU A 184 -13.79 -4.74 -26.43
N GLN A 185 -14.92 -4.13 -26.07
CA GLN A 185 -15.00 -2.70 -25.81
C GLN A 185 -14.07 -2.26 -24.66
N ALA A 186 -13.99 -3.06 -23.59
CA ALA A 186 -13.09 -2.76 -22.48
C ALA A 186 -11.62 -2.85 -22.91
N GLN A 187 -11.25 -3.84 -23.73
CA GLN A 187 -9.89 -4.00 -24.27
C GLN A 187 -9.50 -2.84 -25.19
N GLU A 188 -10.39 -2.37 -26.04
CA GLU A 188 -10.16 -1.21 -26.90
C GLU A 188 -9.87 0.06 -26.09
N LEU A 189 -10.61 0.30 -24.98
CA LEU A 189 -10.39 1.44 -24.10
C LEU A 189 -9.02 1.43 -23.40
N TYR A 190 -8.40 0.26 -23.21
CA TYR A 190 -7.08 0.13 -22.59
C TYR A 190 -5.92 0.09 -23.59
N ASN A 191 -6.19 -0.13 -24.86
CA ASN A 191 -5.17 -0.20 -25.91
C ASN A 191 -4.92 1.16 -26.60
N ASN A 192 -5.74 2.16 -26.33
CA ASN A 192 -5.58 3.55 -26.76
C ASN A 192 -5.05 4.43 -25.61
#